data_4c6fdb161eb9206fce9c775627c50195
#
_entry.id   4c6fdb161eb9206fce9c775627c50195
#
_cell.length_a   1.000
_cell.length_b   1.000
_cell.length_c   1.000
_cell.angle_alpha   90.00
_cell.angle_beta   90.00
_cell.angle_gamma   90.00
#
_symmetry.space_group_name_H-M   'P 1'
#
loop_
_entity.id
_entity.type
_entity.pdbx_description
1 polymer ?
#
loop_
_entity_poly.entity_id
_entity_poly.type
_entity_poly.pdbx_seq_one_letter_code
_entity_poly.pdbx_strand_id
1 'polypeptide(L)'
;KEWLYDVTVYPKNSIAKGTVKLVKQGKQGSTTTPLAGVKFTLNKKNDTDDDYTAVKTDVATDTNGKITLDNLAKGRYYLQETGYTDGNDKGYILNTTGEFYFDIDENGKAVKVDDTIAGKVDDASFTIDSTHATLTVTNYKPDIAKTVTKRDGTTNTHEADYGVGDAVPYTLTIKVPENITSLKTFTVTDTTVKAQLVQNQGSVQISGKNNAGGDVTLAKSAYTITVAPDANNSVMTVAFTPSALTGVAGGEITIAYTATVQDTAVVAGNGNVN
;
A
#
# COMPACT_ATOMS: atom_id res chain seq x y z
N LYS A 1 2.28 -78.76 15.13
CA LYS A 1 1.71 -77.54 15.74
C LYS A 1 2.23 -76.33 14.94
N GLU A 2 1.39 -75.76 14.05
CA GLU A 2 1.68 -74.54 13.39
C GLU A 2 1.23 -73.42 14.35
N TRP A 3 2.13 -72.51 14.61
CA TRP A 3 1.83 -71.23 15.32
C TRP A 3 1.54 -70.21 14.27
N LEU A 4 0.24 -69.87 14.05
CA LEU A 4 -0.20 -68.76 13.29
C LEU A 4 -0.04 -67.50 14.18
N TYR A 5 0.93 -66.63 13.89
CA TYR A 5 1.04 -65.32 14.47
C TYR A 5 0.36 -64.33 13.52
N ASP A 6 -0.75 -63.78 13.94
CA ASP A 6 -1.37 -62.65 13.25
C ASP A 6 -0.70 -61.36 13.75
N VAL A 7 0.21 -60.84 12.94
CA VAL A 7 0.92 -59.59 13.24
C VAL A 7 0.23 -58.47 12.51
N THR A 8 -0.65 -57.73 13.19
CA THR A 8 -1.23 -56.49 12.65
C THR A 8 -0.27 -55.33 12.88
N VAL A 9 0.38 -54.87 11.81
CA VAL A 9 1.23 -53.68 11.86
C VAL A 9 0.38 -52.46 11.56
N TYR A 10 0.22 -51.60 12.54
CA TYR A 10 -0.38 -50.26 12.36
C TYR A 10 0.75 -49.27 12.07
N PRO A 11 0.96 -48.87 10.80
CA PRO A 11 1.95 -47.85 10.52
C PRO A 11 1.44 -46.52 11.12
N LYS A 12 2.17 -46.00 12.09
CA LYS A 12 1.89 -44.71 12.69
C LYS A 12 2.45 -43.62 11.76
N ASN A 13 1.75 -43.31 10.69
CA ASN A 13 2.08 -42.15 9.87
C ASN A 13 1.74 -40.91 10.67
N SER A 14 2.76 -40.25 11.21
CA SER A 14 2.60 -38.88 11.68
C SER A 14 2.49 -37.98 10.46
N ILE A 15 1.32 -37.38 10.21
CA ILE A 15 1.15 -36.36 9.19
C ILE A 15 2.06 -35.20 9.57
N ALA A 16 2.97 -34.83 8.67
CA ALA A 16 3.85 -33.69 8.88
C ALA A 16 3.00 -32.43 9.08
N LYS A 17 3.34 -31.68 10.12
CA LYS A 17 2.71 -30.38 10.37
C LYS A 17 3.70 -29.27 10.03
N GLY A 18 3.20 -28.23 9.37
CA GLY A 18 3.99 -27.07 8.99
C GLY A 18 4.16 -26.06 10.13
N THR A 19 5.29 -25.39 10.12
CA THR A 19 5.52 -24.14 10.82
C THR A 19 5.85 -23.07 9.81
N VAL A 20 5.10 -21.97 9.81
CA VAL A 20 5.24 -20.88 8.87
C VAL A 20 5.53 -19.58 9.63
N LYS A 21 6.49 -18.82 9.14
CA LYS A 21 6.83 -17.49 9.66
C LYS A 21 6.14 -16.45 8.79
N LEU A 22 5.35 -15.58 9.40
CA LEU A 22 4.85 -14.37 8.75
C LEU A 22 5.79 -13.20 9.08
N VAL A 23 6.20 -12.46 8.07
CA VAL A 23 6.91 -11.19 8.18
C VAL A 23 6.00 -10.09 7.66
N LYS A 24 5.64 -9.17 8.53
CA LYS A 24 4.84 -7.99 8.21
C LYS A 24 5.73 -6.77 8.13
N GLN A 25 5.67 -6.10 6.99
CA GLN A 25 6.47 -4.90 6.75
C GLN A 25 5.65 -3.77 6.16
N GLY A 26 6.09 -2.55 6.39
CA GLY A 26 5.61 -1.34 5.75
C GLY A 26 6.63 -0.84 4.73
N LYS A 27 6.18 -0.31 3.60
CA LYS A 27 7.02 0.31 2.58
C LYS A 27 6.55 1.73 2.31
N GLN A 28 7.50 2.68 2.42
CA GLN A 28 7.31 4.08 2.05
C GLN A 28 8.47 4.50 1.13
N GLY A 29 8.18 4.76 -0.13
CA GLY A 29 9.23 4.92 -1.14
C GLY A 29 10.14 3.68 -1.19
N SER A 30 11.44 3.88 -1.04
CA SER A 30 12.45 2.80 -0.97
C SER A 30 12.67 2.24 0.43
N THR A 31 12.09 2.85 1.47
CA THR A 31 12.31 2.45 2.87
C THR A 31 11.33 1.35 3.27
N THR A 32 11.86 0.27 3.85
CA THR A 32 11.08 -0.83 4.41
C THR A 32 11.30 -0.91 5.90
N THR A 33 10.21 -1.01 6.67
CA THR A 33 10.25 -1.11 8.15
C THR A 33 9.36 -2.26 8.64
N PRO A 34 9.75 -2.97 9.72
CA PRO A 34 8.85 -3.93 10.36
C PRO A 34 7.59 -3.25 10.90
N LEU A 35 6.42 -3.87 10.75
CA LEU A 35 5.17 -3.38 11.33
C LEU A 35 4.73 -4.26 12.50
N ALA A 36 4.90 -3.72 13.71
CA ALA A 36 4.42 -4.34 14.93
C ALA A 36 2.93 -4.10 15.16
N GLY A 37 2.27 -5.02 15.83
CA GLY A 37 0.89 -4.89 16.27
C GLY A 37 -0.16 -5.04 15.16
N VAL A 38 0.21 -5.47 13.95
CA VAL A 38 -0.76 -5.79 12.90
C VAL A 38 -1.43 -7.11 13.20
N LYS A 39 -2.76 -7.12 13.26
CA LYS A 39 -3.57 -8.30 13.57
C LYS A 39 -3.98 -9.04 12.31
N PHE A 40 -3.96 -10.37 12.42
CA PHE A 40 -4.37 -11.28 11.37
C PHE A 40 -5.35 -12.33 11.90
N THR A 41 -6.26 -12.74 11.03
CA THR A 41 -7.01 -13.99 11.17
C THR A 41 -6.44 -15.01 10.18
N LEU A 42 -6.14 -16.22 10.66
CA LEU A 42 -5.79 -17.36 9.83
C LEU A 42 -7.02 -18.23 9.63
N ASN A 43 -7.39 -18.44 8.39
CA ASN A 43 -8.50 -19.29 7.98
C ASN A 43 -7.97 -20.54 7.28
N LYS A 44 -8.63 -21.68 7.49
CA LYS A 44 -8.32 -22.95 6.82
C LYS A 44 -9.54 -23.40 6.01
N LYS A 45 -9.33 -23.87 4.79
CA LYS A 45 -10.37 -24.52 4.00
C LYS A 45 -10.84 -25.78 4.71
N ASN A 46 -12.15 -25.97 4.79
CA ASN A 46 -12.74 -27.18 5.36
C ASN A 46 -12.42 -28.39 4.47
N ASP A 47 -12.38 -29.56 5.09
CA ASP A 47 -12.09 -30.81 4.36
C ASP A 47 -13.35 -31.36 3.64
N THR A 48 -14.56 -30.87 3.98
CA THR A 48 -15.86 -31.39 3.54
C THR A 48 -16.61 -30.50 2.57
N ASP A 49 -16.22 -29.23 2.45
CA ASP A 49 -16.86 -28.21 1.61
C ASP A 49 -15.84 -27.20 1.11
N ASP A 50 -16.29 -26.17 0.39
CA ASP A 50 -15.44 -25.11 -0.12
C ASP A 50 -15.31 -23.90 0.83
N ASP A 51 -15.94 -23.98 2.01
CA ASP A 51 -15.90 -22.91 3.00
C ASP A 51 -14.57 -22.89 3.79
N TYR A 52 -14.31 -21.77 4.45
CA TYR A 52 -13.15 -21.55 5.29
C TYR A 52 -13.56 -21.27 6.72
N THR A 53 -12.83 -21.85 7.66
CA THR A 53 -13.06 -21.64 9.09
C THR A 53 -11.84 -20.99 9.72
N ALA A 54 -12.06 -19.96 10.57
CA ALA A 54 -10.99 -19.33 11.32
C ALA A 54 -10.36 -20.32 12.31
N VAL A 55 -9.07 -20.57 12.17
CA VAL A 55 -8.30 -21.46 13.05
C VAL A 55 -7.43 -20.72 14.06
N LYS A 56 -7.14 -19.44 13.78
CA LYS A 56 -6.51 -18.48 14.71
C LYS A 56 -7.07 -17.09 14.43
N THR A 57 -7.44 -16.36 15.48
CA THR A 57 -7.97 -14.99 15.38
C THR A 57 -7.08 -14.03 16.18
N ASP A 58 -7.07 -12.76 15.76
CA ASP A 58 -6.35 -11.67 16.43
C ASP A 58 -4.86 -11.95 16.72
N VAL A 59 -4.21 -12.75 15.85
CA VAL A 59 -2.77 -12.99 15.99
C VAL A 59 -2.03 -11.75 15.55
N ALA A 60 -1.32 -11.11 16.49
CA ALA A 60 -0.63 -9.84 16.24
C ALA A 60 0.86 -10.03 15.98
N THR A 61 1.43 -9.21 15.10
CA THR A 61 2.87 -9.17 14.88
C THR A 61 3.61 -8.61 16.09
N ASP A 62 4.76 -9.19 16.39
CA ASP A 62 5.68 -8.73 17.43
C ASP A 62 6.38 -7.40 17.07
N THR A 63 7.28 -6.92 17.92
CA THR A 63 8.05 -5.69 17.70
C THR A 63 8.93 -5.71 16.44
N ASN A 64 9.23 -6.89 15.91
CA ASN A 64 9.99 -7.10 14.68
C ASN A 64 9.09 -7.39 13.46
N GLY A 65 7.78 -7.19 13.60
CA GLY A 65 6.80 -7.46 12.54
C GLY A 65 6.59 -8.95 12.25
N LYS A 66 6.82 -9.86 13.22
CA LYS A 66 6.81 -11.31 12.99
C LYS A 66 5.69 -12.01 13.73
N ILE A 67 5.17 -13.07 13.09
CA ILE A 67 4.29 -14.08 13.68
C ILE A 67 4.85 -15.45 13.33
N THR A 68 4.80 -16.39 14.28
CA THR A 68 5.03 -17.81 13.99
C THR A 68 3.70 -18.56 14.04
N LEU A 69 3.39 -19.26 12.95
CA LEU A 69 2.20 -20.08 12.79
C LEU A 69 2.60 -21.56 12.86
N ASP A 70 2.44 -22.16 14.03
CA ASP A 70 2.84 -23.55 14.29
C ASP A 70 1.69 -24.52 14.15
N ASN A 71 2.06 -25.80 13.96
CA ASN A 71 1.14 -26.94 13.94
C ASN A 71 0.11 -26.91 12.81
N LEU A 72 0.45 -26.30 11.66
CA LEU A 72 -0.42 -26.25 10.51
C LEU A 72 -0.50 -27.64 9.84
N ALA A 73 -1.69 -28.22 9.79
CA ALA A 73 -1.93 -29.45 9.05
C ALA A 73 -1.87 -29.16 7.53
N LYS A 74 -1.65 -30.22 6.73
CA LYS A 74 -1.82 -30.12 5.26
C LYS A 74 -3.18 -29.49 4.93
N GLY A 75 -3.20 -28.62 3.92
CA GLY A 75 -4.42 -27.97 3.41
C GLY A 75 -4.21 -26.54 2.97
N ARG A 76 -5.28 -25.94 2.50
CA ARG A 76 -5.30 -24.55 2.02
C ARG A 76 -5.66 -23.60 3.14
N TYR A 77 -4.94 -22.50 3.19
CA TYR A 77 -5.11 -21.43 4.16
C TYR A 77 -5.14 -20.07 3.48
N TYR A 78 -5.77 -19.10 4.15
CA TYR A 78 -5.49 -17.69 3.89
C TYR A 78 -5.36 -16.91 5.19
N LEU A 79 -4.54 -15.88 5.13
CA LEU A 79 -4.45 -14.83 6.14
C LEU A 79 -5.26 -13.62 5.69
N GLN A 80 -5.88 -12.94 6.63
CA GLN A 80 -6.57 -11.67 6.42
C GLN A 80 -6.13 -10.68 7.48
N GLU A 81 -5.78 -9.47 7.07
CA GLU A 81 -5.50 -8.38 8.00
C GLU A 81 -6.80 -7.88 8.62
N THR A 82 -6.81 -7.68 9.94
CA THR A 82 -8.01 -7.23 10.65
C THR A 82 -7.85 -5.87 11.33
N GLY A 83 -6.63 -5.37 11.47
CA GLY A 83 -6.38 -4.07 12.08
C GLY A 83 -5.04 -3.98 12.79
N TYR A 84 -4.91 -2.99 13.68
CA TYR A 84 -3.79 -2.84 14.61
C TYR A 84 -4.26 -3.04 16.05
N THR A 85 -3.35 -3.49 16.92
CA THR A 85 -3.65 -3.69 18.35
C THR A 85 -3.98 -2.39 19.08
N ASP A 86 -3.39 -1.28 18.66
CA ASP A 86 -3.59 0.07 19.21
C ASP A 86 -4.56 0.92 18.39
N GLY A 87 -5.14 0.35 17.31
CA GLY A 87 -6.01 1.06 16.38
C GLY A 87 -5.30 2.09 15.50
N ASN A 88 -3.96 2.21 15.58
CA ASN A 88 -3.17 3.18 14.84
C ASN A 88 -2.41 2.52 13.68
N ASP A 89 -2.81 2.80 12.44
CA ASP A 89 -2.20 2.28 11.22
C ASP A 89 -0.86 2.94 10.85
N LYS A 90 -0.43 3.96 11.58
CA LYS A 90 0.83 4.70 11.34
C LYS A 90 0.94 5.25 9.92
N GLY A 91 -0.19 5.43 9.25
CA GLY A 91 -0.31 5.87 7.86
C GLY A 91 -0.05 4.77 6.82
N TYR A 92 0.14 3.50 7.23
CA TYR A 92 0.19 2.38 6.31
C TYR A 92 -1.21 1.87 5.99
N ILE A 93 -1.49 1.68 4.70
CA ILE A 93 -2.80 1.24 4.23
C ILE A 93 -2.96 -0.25 4.53
N LEU A 94 -3.92 -0.60 5.42
CA LEU A 94 -4.29 -1.99 5.69
C LEU A 94 -5.07 -2.57 4.50
N ASN A 95 -4.78 -3.82 4.17
CA ASN A 95 -5.56 -4.58 3.20
C ASN A 95 -6.54 -5.53 3.92
N THR A 96 -7.61 -4.97 4.49
CA THR A 96 -8.61 -5.73 5.26
C THR A 96 -9.56 -6.56 4.40
N THR A 97 -9.56 -6.37 3.08
CA THR A 97 -10.38 -7.13 2.13
C THR A 97 -9.59 -8.15 1.33
N GLY A 98 -8.27 -8.09 1.38
CA GLY A 98 -7.39 -9.01 0.69
C GLY A 98 -7.17 -10.30 1.47
N GLU A 99 -7.16 -11.41 0.74
CA GLU A 99 -6.92 -12.74 1.26
C GLU A 99 -5.56 -13.25 0.76
N PHE A 100 -4.64 -13.54 1.68
CA PHE A 100 -3.26 -13.95 1.39
C PHE A 100 -3.17 -15.47 1.44
N TYR A 101 -3.39 -16.13 0.30
CA TYR A 101 -3.50 -17.58 0.18
C TYR A 101 -2.17 -18.30 0.13
N PHE A 102 -2.07 -19.42 0.86
CA PHE A 102 -0.97 -20.37 0.79
C PHE A 102 -1.47 -21.79 1.09
N ASP A 103 -0.78 -22.78 0.58
CA ASP A 103 -1.03 -24.18 0.91
C ASP A 103 0.08 -24.71 1.82
N ILE A 104 -0.27 -25.61 2.75
CA ILE A 104 0.67 -26.48 3.45
C ILE A 104 0.62 -27.84 2.74
N ASP A 105 1.75 -28.24 2.17
CA ASP A 105 1.88 -29.51 1.46
C ASP A 105 1.99 -30.72 2.42
N GLU A 106 2.10 -31.91 1.87
CA GLU A 106 2.23 -33.16 2.64
C GLU A 106 3.51 -33.25 3.47
N ASN A 107 4.53 -32.44 3.15
CA ASN A 107 5.79 -32.34 3.87
C ASN A 107 5.80 -31.21 4.91
N GLY A 108 4.69 -30.49 5.08
CA GLY A 108 4.58 -29.36 5.98
C GLY A 108 5.19 -28.05 5.43
N LYS A 109 5.43 -27.95 4.12
CA LYS A 109 5.97 -26.74 3.49
C LYS A 109 4.87 -25.78 3.06
N ALA A 110 5.11 -24.49 3.22
CA ALA A 110 4.25 -23.44 2.64
C ALA A 110 4.56 -23.30 1.14
N VAL A 111 3.53 -23.38 0.31
CA VAL A 111 3.64 -23.25 -1.15
C VAL A 111 2.63 -22.21 -1.66
N LYS A 112 2.97 -21.58 -2.80
CA LYS A 112 2.11 -20.60 -3.45
C LYS A 112 0.85 -21.29 -3.99
N VAL A 113 -0.28 -20.57 -3.92
CA VAL A 113 -1.54 -20.95 -4.57
C VAL A 113 -1.63 -20.24 -5.90
N ASP A 114 -1.64 -21.01 -7.01
CA ASP A 114 -1.71 -20.46 -8.37
C ASP A 114 -3.16 -20.31 -8.90
N ASP A 115 -4.13 -20.90 -8.20
CA ASP A 115 -5.55 -20.82 -8.59
C ASP A 115 -6.07 -19.36 -8.60
N THR A 116 -6.99 -19.10 -9.51
CA THR A 116 -7.76 -17.85 -9.52
C THR A 116 -8.87 -17.95 -8.47
N ILE A 117 -8.76 -17.17 -7.39
CA ILE A 117 -9.71 -17.15 -6.27
C ILE A 117 -10.15 -15.69 -6.05
N ALA A 118 -11.46 -15.48 -5.86
CA ALA A 118 -12.00 -14.15 -5.55
C ALA A 118 -11.43 -13.66 -4.20
N GLY A 119 -10.97 -12.41 -4.15
CA GLY A 119 -10.37 -11.82 -2.94
C GLY A 119 -8.89 -12.14 -2.74
N LYS A 120 -8.32 -13.09 -3.49
CA LYS A 120 -6.89 -13.43 -3.43
C LYS A 120 -6.03 -12.23 -3.80
N VAL A 121 -5.06 -11.94 -2.96
CA VAL A 121 -3.99 -10.98 -3.28
C VAL A 121 -2.92 -11.69 -4.12
N ASP A 122 -2.68 -11.15 -5.31
CA ASP A 122 -1.69 -11.68 -6.27
C ASP A 122 -0.86 -10.53 -6.87
N ASP A 123 -0.28 -9.73 -5.99
CA ASP A 123 0.58 -8.60 -6.33
C ASP A 123 1.85 -8.60 -5.46
N ALA A 124 2.69 -7.58 -5.63
CA ALA A 124 3.95 -7.44 -4.89
C ALA A 124 3.78 -7.27 -3.36
N SER A 125 2.55 -7.06 -2.86
CA SER A 125 2.29 -6.92 -1.42
C SER A 125 2.30 -8.25 -0.67
N PHE A 126 2.26 -9.40 -1.39
CA PHE A 126 2.32 -10.73 -0.80
C PHE A 126 3.28 -11.64 -1.53
N THR A 127 4.27 -12.19 -0.82
CA THR A 127 5.24 -13.14 -1.36
C THR A 127 5.43 -14.34 -0.44
N ILE A 128 5.80 -15.48 -1.01
CA ILE A 128 6.06 -16.74 -0.30
C ILE A 128 7.48 -17.22 -0.65
N ASP A 129 8.30 -17.39 0.38
CA ASP A 129 9.56 -18.12 0.30
C ASP A 129 9.36 -19.52 0.86
N SER A 130 9.13 -20.50 -0.03
CA SER A 130 8.91 -21.90 0.35
C SER A 130 10.17 -22.58 0.92
N THR A 131 11.37 -22.05 0.64
CA THR A 131 12.63 -22.59 1.14
C THR A 131 12.79 -22.36 2.65
N HIS A 132 12.36 -21.15 3.12
CA HIS A 132 12.47 -20.75 4.51
C HIS A 132 11.13 -20.77 5.25
N ALA A 133 10.06 -21.29 4.63
CA ALA A 133 8.70 -21.28 5.14
C ALA A 133 8.27 -19.86 5.63
N THR A 134 8.55 -18.85 4.83
CA THR A 134 8.31 -17.46 5.18
C THR A 134 7.29 -16.83 4.23
N LEU A 135 6.24 -16.25 4.82
CA LEU A 135 5.26 -15.40 4.13
C LEU A 135 5.62 -13.95 4.42
N THR A 136 5.69 -13.11 3.40
CA THR A 136 5.89 -11.67 3.58
C THR A 136 4.66 -10.92 3.11
N VAL A 137 4.09 -10.09 3.99
CA VAL A 137 2.96 -9.20 3.69
C VAL A 137 3.41 -7.76 3.86
N THR A 138 3.25 -6.96 2.81
CA THR A 138 3.68 -5.56 2.76
C THR A 138 2.48 -4.62 2.71
N ASN A 139 2.41 -3.66 3.65
CA ASN A 139 1.53 -2.51 3.55
C ASN A 139 2.32 -1.31 3.05
N TYR A 140 1.69 -0.51 2.20
CA TYR A 140 2.31 0.67 1.64
C TYR A 140 1.82 1.92 2.34
N LYS A 141 2.75 2.87 2.51
CA LYS A 141 2.44 4.23 2.96
C LYS A 141 2.73 5.18 1.82
N PRO A 142 1.75 6.00 1.39
CA PRO A 142 1.99 7.03 0.40
C PRO A 142 3.08 7.99 0.88
N ASP A 143 3.90 8.46 -0.05
CA ASP A 143 4.88 9.50 0.21
C ASP A 143 4.65 10.64 -0.79
N ILE A 144 4.55 11.86 -0.28
CA ILE A 144 4.32 13.06 -1.09
C ILE A 144 5.23 14.18 -0.62
N ALA A 145 5.89 14.81 -1.57
CA ALA A 145 6.66 16.03 -1.34
C ALA A 145 6.06 17.19 -2.14
N LYS A 146 6.01 18.38 -1.56
CA LYS A 146 5.61 19.62 -2.23
C LYS A 146 6.81 20.56 -2.28
N THR A 147 7.04 21.14 -3.44
CA THR A 147 8.06 22.16 -3.65
C THR A 147 7.49 23.36 -4.40
N VAL A 148 8.11 24.51 -4.22
CA VAL A 148 7.85 25.73 -4.97
C VAL A 148 9.10 26.14 -5.73
N THR A 149 8.95 26.65 -6.95
CA THR A 149 10.07 27.19 -7.73
C THR A 149 10.11 28.70 -7.55
N LYS A 150 11.27 29.23 -7.10
CA LYS A 150 11.50 30.66 -6.95
C LYS A 150 11.65 31.37 -8.32
N ARG A 151 11.62 32.69 -8.35
CA ARG A 151 11.82 33.50 -9.57
C ARG A 151 13.19 33.27 -10.23
N ASP A 152 14.21 32.95 -9.44
CA ASP A 152 15.56 32.61 -9.95
C ASP A 152 15.66 31.17 -10.52
N GLY A 153 14.56 30.40 -10.50
CA GLY A 153 14.47 29.04 -10.98
C GLY A 153 14.92 27.99 -9.98
N THR A 154 15.35 28.39 -8.77
CA THR A 154 15.69 27.41 -7.73
C THR A 154 14.44 26.83 -7.08
N THR A 155 14.49 25.56 -6.68
CA THR A 155 13.39 24.87 -6.00
C THR A 155 13.58 24.95 -4.50
N ASN A 156 12.49 25.28 -3.79
CA ASN A 156 12.46 25.36 -2.33
C ASN A 156 11.22 24.62 -1.79
N THR A 157 11.25 24.24 -0.51
CA THR A 157 10.13 23.60 0.18
C THR A 157 9.25 24.58 0.93
N HIS A 158 9.73 25.80 1.23
CA HIS A 158 9.10 26.70 2.20
C HIS A 158 8.94 28.16 1.77
N GLU A 159 9.67 28.64 0.74
CA GLU A 159 9.72 30.06 0.43
C GLU A 159 9.61 30.35 -1.07
N ALA A 160 8.88 31.40 -1.40
CA ALA A 160 8.81 31.97 -2.73
C ALA A 160 8.78 33.50 -2.65
N ASP A 161 9.34 34.18 -3.65
CA ASP A 161 9.49 35.62 -3.73
C ASP A 161 8.56 36.23 -4.79
N TYR A 162 7.26 35.87 -4.71
CA TYR A 162 6.25 36.32 -5.67
C TYR A 162 5.36 37.43 -5.11
N GLY A 163 4.93 38.32 -5.99
CA GLY A 163 4.04 39.40 -5.67
C GLY A 163 2.59 39.09 -6.03
N VAL A 164 1.68 39.98 -5.63
CA VAL A 164 0.25 39.90 -5.97
C VAL A 164 0.04 39.82 -7.47
N GLY A 165 -0.81 38.88 -7.90
CA GLY A 165 -1.12 38.61 -9.30
C GLY A 165 -0.15 37.65 -10.00
N ASP A 166 0.98 37.33 -9.37
CA ASP A 166 1.94 36.40 -9.94
C ASP A 166 1.41 34.96 -9.87
N ALA A 167 1.84 34.15 -10.85
CA ALA A 167 1.61 32.72 -10.89
C ALA A 167 2.80 31.98 -10.28
N VAL A 168 2.63 31.44 -9.09
CA VAL A 168 3.66 30.70 -8.34
C VAL A 168 3.69 29.25 -8.80
N PRO A 169 4.82 28.72 -9.30
CA PRO A 169 4.92 27.33 -9.72
C PRO A 169 5.14 26.37 -8.53
N TYR A 170 4.28 25.37 -8.43
CA TYR A 170 4.37 24.28 -7.46
C TYR A 170 4.57 22.93 -8.14
N THR A 171 5.22 22.03 -7.44
CA THR A 171 5.37 20.63 -7.85
C THR A 171 5.06 19.71 -6.67
N LEU A 172 4.15 18.76 -6.89
CA LEU A 172 3.90 17.64 -5.99
C LEU A 172 4.57 16.41 -6.59
N THR A 173 5.41 15.76 -5.81
CA THR A 173 6.06 14.51 -6.18
C THR A 173 5.53 13.39 -5.30
N ILE A 174 4.87 12.40 -5.90
CA ILE A 174 4.20 11.30 -5.21
C ILE A 174 4.94 9.99 -5.50
N LYS A 175 5.40 9.30 -4.46
CA LYS A 175 5.88 7.93 -4.59
C LYS A 175 4.67 6.99 -4.64
N VAL A 176 4.52 6.31 -5.77
CA VAL A 176 3.36 5.45 -6.04
C VAL A 176 3.57 4.08 -5.41
N PRO A 177 2.60 3.56 -4.63
CA PRO A 177 2.68 2.21 -4.09
C PRO A 177 2.80 1.14 -5.19
N GLU A 178 3.54 0.06 -4.95
CA GLU A 178 3.66 -1.04 -5.91
C GLU A 178 2.31 -1.74 -6.17
N ASN A 179 1.43 -1.78 -5.17
CA ASN A 179 0.08 -2.35 -5.26
C ASN A 179 -0.99 -1.34 -5.67
N ILE A 180 -0.62 -0.24 -6.32
CA ILE A 180 -1.55 0.86 -6.67
C ILE A 180 -2.80 0.36 -7.40
N THR A 181 -2.66 -0.63 -8.27
CA THR A 181 -3.77 -1.15 -9.09
C THR A 181 -4.82 -1.92 -8.30
N SER A 182 -4.51 -2.38 -7.08
CA SER A 182 -5.45 -3.05 -6.18
C SER A 182 -6.20 -2.09 -5.25
N LEU A 183 -5.83 -0.81 -5.23
CA LEU A 183 -6.54 0.18 -4.42
C LEU A 183 -7.90 0.54 -5.04
N LYS A 184 -8.88 0.84 -4.19
CA LYS A 184 -10.20 1.32 -4.63
C LYS A 184 -10.15 2.78 -5.10
N THR A 185 -9.36 3.60 -4.43
CA THR A 185 -9.23 5.02 -4.70
C THR A 185 -7.78 5.47 -4.51
N PHE A 186 -7.35 6.42 -5.33
CA PHE A 186 -6.08 7.12 -5.15
C PHE A 186 -6.29 8.59 -5.50
N THR A 187 -6.23 9.46 -4.49
CA THR A 187 -6.55 10.87 -4.65
C THR A 187 -5.46 11.71 -4.00
N VAL A 188 -5.02 12.74 -4.70
CA VAL A 188 -4.10 13.75 -4.20
C VAL A 188 -4.88 15.05 -4.03
N THR A 189 -4.81 15.64 -2.85
CA THR A 189 -5.46 16.89 -2.53
C THR A 189 -4.43 17.92 -2.09
N ASP A 190 -4.49 19.11 -2.65
CA ASP A 190 -3.70 20.27 -2.23
C ASP A 190 -4.64 21.41 -1.85
N THR A 191 -4.46 21.93 -0.64
CA THR A 191 -5.31 22.98 -0.08
C THR A 191 -4.48 24.22 0.18
N THR A 192 -4.90 25.35 -0.36
CA THR A 192 -4.31 26.68 -0.08
C THR A 192 -5.34 27.59 0.55
N VAL A 193 -4.89 28.60 1.32
CA VAL A 193 -5.77 29.66 1.84
C VAL A 193 -6.20 30.53 0.67
N LYS A 194 -7.49 30.55 0.33
CA LYS A 194 -8.06 31.22 -0.83
C LYS A 194 -7.74 32.73 -0.88
N ALA A 195 -7.67 33.37 0.28
CA ALA A 195 -7.31 34.80 0.38
C ALA A 195 -5.83 35.06 0.00
N GLN A 196 -4.98 34.01 -0.07
CA GLN A 196 -3.56 34.15 -0.37
C GLN A 196 -3.20 33.54 -1.73
N LEU A 197 -3.66 32.35 -2.03
CA LEU A 197 -3.31 31.60 -3.22
C LEU A 197 -4.52 30.83 -3.78
N VAL A 198 -4.72 30.95 -5.09
CA VAL A 198 -5.75 30.15 -5.81
C VAL A 198 -5.08 29.33 -6.89
N GLN A 199 -5.23 27.99 -6.83
CA GLN A 199 -4.68 27.09 -7.83
C GLN A 199 -5.32 27.30 -9.20
N ASN A 200 -4.51 27.25 -10.25
CA ASN A 200 -4.92 27.41 -11.63
C ASN A 200 -5.15 26.02 -12.26
N GLN A 201 -6.39 25.56 -12.33
CA GLN A 201 -6.73 24.23 -12.88
C GLN A 201 -6.15 24.01 -14.29
N GLY A 202 -6.20 25.00 -15.15
CA GLY A 202 -5.71 24.92 -16.52
C GLY A 202 -4.19 24.79 -16.65
N SER A 203 -3.44 25.08 -15.58
CA SER A 203 -1.97 24.94 -15.56
C SER A 203 -1.48 23.55 -15.13
N VAL A 204 -2.37 22.68 -14.66
CA VAL A 204 -1.99 21.37 -14.10
C VAL A 204 -1.44 20.45 -15.18
N GLN A 205 -0.20 20.01 -14.99
CA GLN A 205 0.50 19.03 -15.83
C GLN A 205 0.81 17.81 -14.97
N ILE A 206 0.54 16.61 -15.51
CA ILE A 206 0.79 15.34 -14.82
C ILE A 206 1.72 14.50 -15.69
N SER A 207 2.81 14.02 -15.07
CA SER A 207 3.76 13.10 -15.65
C SER A 207 4.03 11.94 -14.71
N GLY A 208 4.55 10.84 -15.24
CA GLY A 208 4.86 9.65 -14.46
C GLY A 208 6.24 9.11 -14.75
N LYS A 209 6.76 8.33 -13.81
CA LYS A 209 7.94 7.48 -13.99
C LYS A 209 7.64 6.08 -13.49
N ASN A 210 8.17 5.08 -14.18
CA ASN A 210 8.12 3.70 -13.70
C ASN A 210 9.12 3.48 -12.55
N ASN A 211 9.08 2.30 -11.94
CA ASN A 211 9.97 1.93 -10.83
C ASN A 211 11.47 1.97 -11.19
N ALA A 212 11.82 1.87 -12.47
CA ALA A 212 13.20 1.99 -12.96
C ALA A 212 13.60 3.45 -13.29
N GLY A 213 12.71 4.42 -13.10
CA GLY A 213 12.92 5.84 -13.37
C GLY A 213 12.67 6.27 -14.81
N GLY A 214 12.21 5.37 -15.68
CA GLY A 214 11.84 5.68 -17.06
C GLY A 214 10.50 6.45 -17.13
N ASP A 215 10.39 7.39 -18.05
CA ASP A 215 9.20 8.23 -18.22
C ASP A 215 8.00 7.40 -18.69
N VAL A 216 6.84 7.71 -18.11
CA VAL A 216 5.54 7.10 -18.43
C VAL A 216 4.54 8.19 -18.73
N THR A 217 3.90 8.09 -19.88
CA THR A 217 2.79 8.97 -20.24
C THR A 217 1.48 8.43 -19.66
N LEU A 218 0.86 9.20 -18.76
CA LEU A 218 -0.45 8.88 -18.20
C LEU A 218 -1.55 9.37 -19.17
N ALA A 219 -2.47 8.46 -19.53
CA ALA A 219 -3.61 8.81 -20.35
C ALA A 219 -4.53 9.80 -19.61
N LYS A 220 -5.15 10.73 -20.33
CA LYS A 220 -6.11 11.69 -19.75
C LYS A 220 -7.30 11.02 -19.04
N SER A 221 -7.66 9.81 -19.43
CA SER A 221 -8.69 9.00 -18.78
C SER A 221 -8.25 8.38 -17.45
N ALA A 222 -6.97 8.41 -17.13
CA ALA A 222 -6.44 7.84 -15.89
C ALA A 222 -6.65 8.74 -14.67
N TYR A 223 -7.10 9.99 -14.87
CA TYR A 223 -7.29 10.93 -13.78
C TYR A 223 -8.32 12.02 -14.10
N THR A 224 -8.87 12.62 -13.06
CA THR A 224 -9.67 13.86 -13.14
C THR A 224 -9.06 14.93 -12.27
N ILE A 225 -9.16 16.19 -12.71
CA ILE A 225 -8.64 17.35 -11.98
C ILE A 225 -9.80 18.28 -11.68
N THR A 226 -9.94 18.68 -10.43
CA THR A 226 -10.88 19.73 -10.00
C THR A 226 -10.18 20.74 -9.13
N VAL A 227 -10.54 22.00 -9.30
CA VAL A 227 -10.21 23.08 -8.35
C VAL A 227 -11.53 23.66 -7.88
N ALA A 228 -11.87 23.44 -6.63
CA ALA A 228 -13.13 23.88 -6.03
C ALA A 228 -12.83 24.77 -4.81
N PRO A 229 -12.96 26.10 -4.94
CA PRO A 229 -12.83 26.97 -3.79
C PRO A 229 -14.05 26.86 -2.88
N ASP A 230 -13.81 26.71 -1.58
CA ASP A 230 -14.82 26.92 -0.54
C ASP A 230 -14.80 28.39 -0.01
N ALA A 231 -15.39 28.65 1.16
CA ALA A 231 -15.41 29.99 1.74
C ALA A 231 -14.00 30.51 2.07
N ASN A 232 -13.10 29.63 2.53
CA ASN A 232 -11.79 29.96 3.09
C ASN A 232 -10.61 29.40 2.30
N ASN A 233 -10.84 28.33 1.55
CA ASN A 233 -9.77 27.58 0.89
C ASN A 233 -9.98 27.49 -0.63
N SER A 234 -8.89 27.33 -1.35
CA SER A 234 -8.86 26.79 -2.70
C SER A 234 -8.32 25.36 -2.64
N VAL A 235 -9.11 24.40 -3.13
CA VAL A 235 -8.81 22.98 -3.00
C VAL A 235 -8.66 22.38 -4.39
N MET A 236 -7.43 22.01 -4.73
CA MET A 236 -7.14 21.20 -5.92
C MET A 236 -7.21 19.72 -5.56
N THR A 237 -7.98 18.97 -6.33
CA THR A 237 -8.08 17.50 -6.20
C THR A 237 -7.72 16.86 -7.52
N VAL A 238 -6.78 15.91 -7.48
CA VAL A 238 -6.47 15.01 -8.59
C VAL A 238 -6.85 13.59 -8.17
N ALA A 239 -7.94 13.10 -8.73
CA ALA A 239 -8.44 11.76 -8.49
C ALA A 239 -7.99 10.83 -9.63
N PHE A 240 -7.21 9.81 -9.29
CA PHE A 240 -6.70 8.81 -10.23
C PHE A 240 -7.59 7.58 -10.26
N THR A 241 -7.61 6.91 -11.42
CA THR A 241 -8.16 5.56 -11.58
C THR A 241 -7.06 4.54 -11.30
N PRO A 242 -7.03 3.86 -10.14
CA PRO A 242 -5.89 3.04 -9.73
C PRO A 242 -5.51 1.95 -10.74
N SER A 243 -6.50 1.28 -11.35
CA SER A 243 -6.26 0.25 -12.36
C SER A 243 -5.56 0.75 -13.63
N ALA A 244 -5.60 2.06 -13.91
CA ALA A 244 -4.93 2.69 -15.05
C ALA A 244 -3.47 3.07 -14.75
N LEU A 245 -3.00 2.88 -13.52
CA LEU A 245 -1.66 3.31 -13.05
C LEU A 245 -0.60 2.21 -13.08
N THR A 246 -0.85 1.09 -13.76
CA THR A 246 0.09 -0.05 -13.83
C THR A 246 1.51 0.38 -14.23
N GLY A 247 1.65 1.30 -15.20
CA GLY A 247 2.94 1.75 -15.70
C GLY A 247 3.80 2.53 -14.68
N VAL A 248 3.16 3.10 -13.65
CA VAL A 248 3.84 3.89 -12.60
C VAL A 248 3.86 3.18 -11.24
N ALA A 249 3.39 1.93 -11.17
CA ALA A 249 3.43 1.16 -9.92
C ALA A 249 4.84 1.05 -9.37
N GLY A 250 5.03 1.39 -8.11
CA GLY A 250 6.36 1.46 -7.46
C GLY A 250 7.24 2.61 -7.92
N GLY A 251 6.79 3.44 -8.86
CA GLY A 251 7.50 4.58 -9.42
C GLY A 251 7.03 5.91 -8.83
N GLU A 252 6.81 6.90 -9.70
CA GLU A 252 6.52 8.26 -9.29
C GLU A 252 5.47 8.93 -10.18
N ILE A 253 4.62 9.76 -9.58
CA ILE A 253 3.78 10.73 -10.29
C ILE A 253 4.20 12.12 -9.86
N THR A 254 4.37 13.00 -10.85
CA THR A 254 4.62 14.44 -10.64
C THR A 254 3.40 15.23 -11.10
N ILE A 255 2.90 16.13 -10.23
CA ILE A 255 1.85 17.09 -10.53
C ILE A 255 2.47 18.48 -10.44
N ALA A 256 2.66 19.14 -11.59
CA ALA A 256 3.12 20.51 -11.67
C ALA A 256 1.93 21.43 -11.96
N TYR A 257 1.82 22.54 -11.25
CA TYR A 257 0.75 23.53 -11.42
C TYR A 257 1.20 24.91 -10.97
N THR A 258 0.41 25.95 -11.26
CA THR A 258 0.62 27.27 -10.70
C THR A 258 -0.55 27.67 -9.80
N ALA A 259 -0.25 28.52 -8.80
CA ALA A 259 -1.28 29.20 -8.02
C ALA A 259 -1.06 30.71 -8.08
N THR A 260 -2.14 31.49 -8.24
CA THR A 260 -2.08 32.95 -8.33
C THR A 260 -2.13 33.59 -6.95
N VAL A 261 -1.17 34.44 -6.66
CA VAL A 261 -1.13 35.26 -5.41
C VAL A 261 -2.28 36.25 -5.44
N GLN A 262 -3.10 36.26 -4.40
CA GLN A 262 -4.25 37.11 -4.28
C GLN A 262 -3.86 38.48 -3.70
N ASP A 263 -4.68 39.49 -3.93
CA ASP A 263 -4.48 40.88 -3.45
C ASP A 263 -4.62 41.02 -1.92
N THR A 264 -5.28 40.07 -1.29
CA THR A 264 -5.40 39.94 0.18
C THR A 264 -4.27 39.15 0.83
N ALA A 265 -3.35 38.62 0.03
CA ALA A 265 -2.15 37.96 0.56
C ALA A 265 -1.32 38.97 1.34
N VAL A 266 -0.94 38.64 2.56
CA VAL A 266 -0.07 39.47 3.37
C VAL A 266 1.32 39.44 2.77
N VAL A 267 1.65 40.45 1.97
CA VAL A 267 3.01 40.69 1.44
C VAL A 267 3.77 41.48 2.49
N ALA A 268 4.13 40.83 3.59
CA ALA A 268 4.95 41.47 4.61
C ALA A 268 6.24 40.64 4.78
N GLY A 269 7.35 41.35 5.02
CA GLY A 269 8.71 40.80 5.10
C GLY A 269 8.99 39.78 6.19
N ASN A 270 7.99 39.04 6.63
CA ASN A 270 8.05 37.87 7.50
C ASN A 270 7.34 36.67 6.87
N GLY A 271 7.66 36.42 5.59
CA GLY A 271 7.37 35.17 4.93
C GLY A 271 5.99 34.56 5.22
N ASN A 272 4.96 34.99 4.52
CA ASN A 272 3.74 34.20 4.44
C ASN A 272 3.98 33.07 3.47
N VAL A 273 4.00 31.91 4.01
CA VAL A 273 4.31 30.70 3.27
C VAL A 273 3.35 29.62 3.68
N ASN A 274 2.82 28.93 2.70
CA ASN A 274 2.09 27.68 2.91
C ASN A 274 3.03 26.49 2.94
#